data_28d6dd9aabd74d088369ef9b247aa3f6
#
_entry.id   28d6dd9aabd74d088369ef9b247aa3f6
#
_cell.length_a   1.000
_cell.length_b   1.000
_cell.length_c   1.000
_cell.angle_alpha   90.00
_cell.angle_beta   90.00
_cell.angle_gamma   90.00
#
_symmetry.space_group_name_H-M   'P 1'
#
loop_
_entity.id
_entity.type
_entity.pdbx_description
1 polymer ?
#
loop_
_entity_poly.entity_id
_entity_poly.type
_entity_poly.pdbx_seq_one_letter_code
_entity_poly.pdbx_strand_id
1 'polypeptide(L)'
;QFGGVPCRLYENGAMAAMVVYHHGGGFVVGGLESHDDICAEICATTGYRVVSVDYGLAPEVVFPGCFNDAWTAFGAIAAAFPGRIVLAGDSAGGNLAAAVAHYARGRIDGRITGQVLIYPGLGGDRGQGSYVTHATAPQLTVADMEFYQQVRSGGTPPERDPRYAPLHDTDFSGLP
;
A
#
# COMPACT_ATOMS: atom_id res chain seq x y z
N GLN A 1 14.14 6.43 8.93
CA GLN A 1 13.31 7.27 8.05
C GLN A 1 13.82 7.19 6.62
N PHE A 2 12.90 7.16 5.67
CA PHE A 2 13.20 7.25 4.25
C PHE A 2 12.42 8.43 3.64
N GLY A 3 13.14 9.40 3.08
CA GLY A 3 12.52 10.62 2.55
C GLY A 3 11.80 11.48 3.61
N GLY A 4 12.16 11.35 4.88
CA GLY A 4 11.48 12.00 6.01
C GLY A 4 10.29 11.19 6.58
N VAL A 5 9.84 10.12 5.90
CA VAL A 5 8.77 9.25 6.37
C VAL A 5 9.33 8.25 7.38
N PRO A 6 8.70 8.05 8.56
CA PRO A 6 9.10 7.02 9.50
C PRO A 6 8.97 5.64 8.87
N CYS A 7 9.93 4.77 9.13
CA CYS A 7 9.93 3.40 8.62
C CYS A 7 10.66 2.48 9.61
N ARG A 8 10.32 1.19 9.58
CA ARG A 8 11.05 0.14 10.31
C ARG A 8 11.69 -0.82 9.31
N LEU A 9 12.99 -1.06 9.46
CA LEU A 9 13.76 -1.99 8.64
C LEU A 9 13.96 -3.30 9.40
N TYR A 10 13.69 -4.42 8.72
CA TYR A 10 13.94 -5.78 9.20
C TYR A 10 15.01 -6.43 8.31
N GLU A 11 16.03 -6.99 8.92
CA GLU A 11 17.16 -7.64 8.24
C GLU A 11 17.59 -8.90 9.00
N ASN A 12 17.92 -9.96 8.28
CA ASN A 12 18.43 -11.23 8.84
C ASN A 12 19.75 -11.68 8.21
N GLY A 13 20.46 -10.79 7.53
CA GLY A 13 21.76 -11.06 6.90
C GLY A 13 21.71 -11.58 5.47
N ALA A 14 20.65 -12.20 5.01
CA ALA A 14 20.46 -12.55 3.60
C ALA A 14 19.83 -11.36 2.87
N MET A 15 20.32 -10.97 1.68
CA MET A 15 19.96 -9.67 1.12
C MET A 15 19.67 -9.72 -0.39
N ALA A 16 18.88 -10.71 -0.83
CA ALA A 16 18.60 -10.92 -2.24
C ALA A 16 17.59 -9.92 -2.84
N ALA A 17 16.63 -9.46 -2.05
CA ALA A 17 15.58 -8.53 -2.47
C ALA A 17 15.09 -7.68 -1.30
N MET A 18 14.29 -6.66 -1.62
CA MET A 18 13.64 -5.76 -0.67
C MET A 18 12.13 -5.89 -0.81
N VAL A 19 11.43 -6.04 0.31
CA VAL A 19 9.98 -5.86 0.39
C VAL A 19 9.70 -4.49 0.99
N VAL A 20 8.92 -3.66 0.32
CA VAL A 20 8.38 -2.43 0.89
C VAL A 20 6.93 -2.73 1.27
N TYR A 21 6.66 -2.75 2.56
CA TYR A 21 5.38 -3.15 3.11
C TYR A 21 4.57 -1.94 3.58
N HIS A 22 3.33 -1.86 3.15
CA HIS A 22 2.36 -0.87 3.59
C HIS A 22 1.28 -1.59 4.41
N HIS A 23 1.05 -1.15 5.64
CA HIS A 23 0.09 -1.77 6.55
C HIS A 23 -1.36 -1.50 6.16
N GLY A 24 -2.29 -2.38 6.57
CA GLY A 24 -3.72 -2.17 6.48
C GLY A 24 -4.26 -1.23 7.55
N GLY A 25 -5.60 -1.09 7.60
CA GLY A 25 -6.28 -0.26 8.59
C GLY A 25 -7.12 0.88 8.02
N GLY A 26 -7.59 0.75 6.76
CA GLY A 26 -8.54 1.69 6.15
C GLY A 26 -8.02 3.11 5.97
N PHE A 27 -6.69 3.32 6.01
CA PHE A 27 -6.02 4.62 6.01
C PHE A 27 -6.28 5.47 7.27
N VAL A 28 -6.87 4.90 8.31
CA VAL A 28 -7.31 5.60 9.53
C VAL A 28 -6.64 5.04 10.78
N VAL A 29 -6.32 3.75 10.77
CA VAL A 29 -5.65 3.07 11.88
C VAL A 29 -4.50 2.21 11.34
N GLY A 30 -3.71 1.64 12.26
CA GLY A 30 -2.54 0.84 11.94
C GLY A 30 -1.24 1.63 12.10
N GLY A 31 -0.13 0.98 11.82
CA GLY A 31 1.22 1.56 11.96
C GLY A 31 2.27 0.47 12.08
N LEU A 32 3.49 0.87 12.42
CA LEU A 32 4.62 -0.05 12.54
C LEU A 32 4.38 -1.15 13.57
N GLU A 33 3.72 -0.83 14.69
CA GLU A 33 3.50 -1.79 15.77
C GLU A 33 2.43 -2.84 15.44
N SER A 34 1.38 -2.45 14.69
CA SER A 34 0.29 -3.37 14.37
C SER A 34 0.67 -4.44 13.35
N HIS A 35 1.74 -4.23 12.60
CA HIS A 35 2.23 -5.13 11.56
C HIS A 35 3.69 -5.58 11.78
N ASP A 36 4.20 -5.40 13.00
CA ASP A 36 5.57 -5.75 13.36
C ASP A 36 5.84 -7.24 13.16
N ASP A 37 4.97 -8.09 13.70
CA ASP A 37 5.09 -9.55 13.61
C ASP A 37 5.04 -10.03 12.15
N ILE A 38 4.15 -9.46 11.34
CA ILE A 38 4.01 -9.82 9.92
C ILE A 38 5.29 -9.48 9.15
N CYS A 39 5.83 -8.29 9.34
CA CYS A 39 7.04 -7.86 8.66
C CYS A 39 8.27 -8.65 9.11
N ALA A 40 8.37 -8.93 10.41
CA ALA A 40 9.42 -9.77 10.98
C ALA A 40 9.37 -11.20 10.43
N GLU A 41 8.17 -11.80 10.34
CA GLU A 41 7.97 -13.15 9.82
C GLU A 41 8.30 -13.23 8.32
N ILE A 42 7.87 -12.23 7.52
CA ILE A 42 8.25 -12.16 6.11
C ILE A 42 9.79 -12.11 5.98
N CYS A 43 10.46 -11.27 6.76
CA CYS A 43 11.91 -11.17 6.74
C CYS A 43 12.58 -12.50 7.14
N ALA A 44 12.13 -13.13 8.23
CA ALA A 44 12.69 -14.36 8.75
C ALA A 44 12.53 -15.54 7.78
N THR A 45 11.33 -15.67 7.20
CA THR A 45 10.98 -16.81 6.35
C THR A 45 11.58 -16.69 4.95
N THR A 46 11.59 -15.47 4.37
CA THR A 46 12.04 -15.28 2.98
C THR A 46 13.52 -14.96 2.85
N GLY A 47 14.14 -14.45 3.90
CA GLY A 47 15.48 -13.89 3.86
C GLY A 47 15.57 -12.54 3.14
N TYR A 48 14.44 -11.93 2.78
CA TYR A 48 14.40 -10.61 2.18
C TYR A 48 14.44 -9.53 3.27
N ARG A 49 15.05 -8.39 2.94
CA ARG A 49 14.82 -7.20 3.77
C ARG A 49 13.38 -6.77 3.67
N VAL A 50 12.80 -6.29 4.76
CA VAL A 50 11.48 -5.69 4.76
C VAL A 50 11.57 -4.27 5.31
N VAL A 51 11.01 -3.31 4.61
CA VAL A 51 10.80 -1.96 5.12
C VAL A 51 9.31 -1.74 5.28
N SER A 52 8.85 -1.65 6.52
CA SER A 52 7.49 -1.22 6.86
C SER A 52 7.42 0.30 6.86
N VAL A 53 6.45 0.85 6.15
CA VAL A 53 6.27 2.29 5.95
C VAL A 53 5.15 2.81 6.86
N ASP A 54 5.46 3.80 7.70
CA ASP A 54 4.52 4.48 8.58
C ASP A 54 3.97 5.72 7.88
N TYR A 55 3.09 5.50 6.92
CA TYR A 55 2.47 6.57 6.15
C TYR A 55 1.41 7.31 6.98
N GLY A 56 1.20 8.59 6.70
CA GLY A 56 0.24 9.43 7.40
C GLY A 56 -1.20 8.93 7.28
N LEU A 57 -1.91 8.93 8.38
CA LEU A 57 -3.28 8.45 8.53
C LEU A 57 -4.30 9.59 8.54
N ALA A 58 -5.46 9.33 7.98
CA ALA A 58 -6.61 10.22 8.06
C ALA A 58 -7.27 10.12 9.46
N PRO A 59 -7.88 11.17 9.97
CA PRO A 59 -8.19 12.43 9.27
C PRO A 59 -7.04 13.45 9.25
N GLU A 60 -5.94 13.23 9.99
CA GLU A 60 -4.83 14.18 10.11
C GLU A 60 -4.12 14.37 8.75
N VAL A 61 -3.99 13.29 7.99
CA VAL A 61 -3.35 13.26 6.67
C VAL A 61 -4.32 12.65 5.65
N VAL A 62 -5.16 13.48 5.05
CA VAL A 62 -6.09 13.06 4.00
C VAL A 62 -5.40 12.81 2.66
N PHE A 63 -6.07 12.08 1.75
CA PHE A 63 -5.58 11.89 0.39
C PHE A 63 -5.30 13.25 -0.30
N PRO A 64 -4.20 13.40 -1.03
CA PRO A 64 -3.21 12.38 -1.42
C PRO A 64 -2.04 12.19 -0.43
N GLY A 65 -2.10 12.67 0.80
CA GLY A 65 -0.98 12.66 1.74
C GLY A 65 -0.43 11.25 2.00
N CYS A 66 -1.27 10.27 2.34
CA CYS A 66 -0.86 8.88 2.56
C CYS A 66 -0.14 8.28 1.33
N PHE A 67 -0.62 8.59 0.11
CA PHE A 67 0.05 8.18 -1.13
C PHE A 67 1.39 8.89 -1.30
N ASN A 68 1.47 10.20 -1.02
CA ASN A 68 2.70 10.96 -1.14
C ASN A 68 3.78 10.44 -0.20
N ASP A 69 3.41 10.04 1.02
CA ASP A 69 4.33 9.42 1.98
C ASP A 69 4.82 8.06 1.46
N ALA A 70 3.92 7.19 1.01
CA ALA A 70 4.26 5.90 0.44
C ALA A 70 5.21 6.03 -0.77
N TRP A 71 4.92 6.96 -1.68
CA TRP A 71 5.75 7.26 -2.84
C TRP A 71 7.12 7.83 -2.45
N THR A 72 7.16 8.77 -1.51
CA THR A 72 8.40 9.39 -1.03
C THR A 72 9.31 8.38 -0.34
N ALA A 73 8.72 7.54 0.54
CA ALA A 73 9.45 6.46 1.19
C ALA A 73 10.00 5.46 0.15
N PHE A 74 9.17 5.01 -0.80
CA PHE A 74 9.60 4.10 -1.87
C PHE A 74 10.76 4.68 -2.68
N GLY A 75 10.69 5.93 -3.11
CA GLY A 75 11.76 6.59 -3.86
C GLY A 75 13.07 6.65 -3.10
N ALA A 76 13.03 6.99 -1.82
CA ALA A 76 14.20 7.03 -0.95
C ALA A 76 14.77 5.62 -0.68
N ILE A 77 13.92 4.61 -0.49
CA ILE A 77 14.32 3.20 -0.36
C ILE A 77 14.98 2.73 -1.65
N ALA A 78 14.38 3.00 -2.80
CA ALA A 78 14.92 2.62 -4.09
C ALA A 78 16.28 3.27 -4.37
N ALA A 79 16.51 4.47 -3.90
CA ALA A 79 17.80 5.15 -4.00
C ALA A 79 18.85 4.57 -3.04
N ALA A 80 18.44 4.18 -1.83
CA ALA A 80 19.36 3.68 -0.80
C ALA A 80 19.77 2.20 -1.01
N PHE A 81 18.89 1.38 -1.57
CA PHE A 81 19.10 -0.06 -1.73
C PHE A 81 19.06 -0.45 -3.22
N PRO A 82 20.20 -0.75 -3.84
CA PRO A 82 20.21 -1.29 -5.20
C PRO A 82 19.62 -2.71 -5.23
N GLY A 83 18.92 -3.07 -6.30
CA GLY A 83 18.36 -4.41 -6.49
C GLY A 83 16.84 -4.41 -6.65
N ARG A 84 16.27 -5.61 -6.57
CA ARG A 84 14.85 -5.83 -6.81
C ARG A 84 14.01 -5.40 -5.61
N ILE A 85 12.85 -4.84 -5.88
CA ILE A 85 11.87 -4.43 -4.88
C ILE A 85 10.55 -5.13 -5.17
N VAL A 86 9.94 -5.67 -4.14
CA VAL A 86 8.56 -6.15 -4.14
C VAL A 86 7.73 -5.17 -3.30
N LEU A 87 6.64 -4.68 -3.84
CA LEU A 87 5.67 -3.89 -3.08
C LEU A 87 4.64 -4.83 -2.47
N ALA A 88 4.40 -4.70 -1.18
CA ALA A 88 3.46 -5.56 -0.46
C ALA A 88 2.56 -4.73 0.46
N GLY A 89 1.39 -5.27 0.75
CA GLY A 89 0.49 -4.69 1.73
C GLY A 89 -0.86 -5.37 1.76
N ASP A 90 -1.56 -5.19 2.86
CA ASP A 90 -2.90 -5.70 3.10
C ASP A 90 -3.93 -4.57 3.08
N SER A 91 -5.13 -4.84 2.59
CA SER A 91 -6.26 -3.91 2.62
C SER A 91 -5.91 -2.51 2.04
N ALA A 92 -5.91 -1.47 2.87
CA ALA A 92 -5.47 -0.11 2.53
C ALA A 92 -3.99 -0.08 2.07
N GLY A 93 -3.13 -0.86 2.71
CA GLY A 93 -1.72 -1.00 2.32
C GLY A 93 -1.54 -1.68 0.97
N GLY A 94 -2.39 -2.66 0.65
CA GLY A 94 -2.44 -3.26 -0.67
C GLY A 94 -2.87 -2.27 -1.76
N ASN A 95 -3.77 -1.33 -1.43
CA ASN A 95 -4.08 -0.21 -2.32
C ASN A 95 -2.86 0.67 -2.56
N LEU A 96 -2.13 1.06 -1.50
CA LEU A 96 -0.92 1.88 -1.64
C LEU A 96 0.17 1.16 -2.45
N ALA A 97 0.40 -0.12 -2.21
CA ALA A 97 1.34 -0.92 -2.98
C ALA A 97 1.03 -0.90 -4.49
N ALA A 98 -0.23 -1.13 -4.84
CA ALA A 98 -0.69 -1.06 -6.23
C ALA A 98 -0.56 0.36 -6.80
N ALA A 99 -1.00 1.39 -6.07
CA ALA A 99 -0.93 2.78 -6.52
C ALA A 99 0.52 3.24 -6.75
N VAL A 100 1.45 2.86 -5.85
CA VAL A 100 2.89 3.15 -6.02
C VAL A 100 3.45 2.42 -7.24
N ALA A 101 3.09 1.15 -7.46
CA ALA A 101 3.53 0.40 -8.64
C ALA A 101 3.06 1.06 -9.94
N HIS A 102 1.79 1.45 -10.01
CA HIS A 102 1.23 2.18 -11.16
C HIS A 102 1.97 3.50 -11.40
N TYR A 103 2.20 4.28 -10.36
CA TYR A 103 2.83 5.59 -10.47
C TYR A 103 4.33 5.49 -10.77
N ALA A 104 5.00 4.39 -10.42
CA ALA A 104 6.42 4.15 -10.67
C ALA A 104 6.73 3.88 -12.15
N ARG A 105 5.76 3.42 -12.95
CA ARG A 105 5.96 3.13 -14.38
C ARG A 105 6.53 4.35 -15.12
N GLY A 106 7.61 4.13 -15.86
CA GLY A 106 8.29 5.18 -16.60
C GLY A 106 8.97 6.26 -15.74
N ARG A 107 9.01 6.07 -14.40
CA ARG A 107 9.69 6.97 -13.47
C ARG A 107 10.84 6.29 -12.73
N ILE A 108 10.63 5.04 -12.33
CA ILE A 108 11.65 4.20 -11.68
C ILE A 108 11.61 2.83 -12.36
N ASP A 109 12.30 2.73 -13.50
CA ASP A 109 12.22 1.55 -14.34
C ASP A 109 12.94 0.33 -13.75
N GLY A 110 12.31 -0.84 -13.92
CA GLY A 110 12.89 -2.16 -13.66
C GLY A 110 13.21 -2.48 -12.20
N ARG A 111 12.83 -1.61 -11.26
CA ARG A 111 13.11 -1.83 -9.83
C ARG A 111 12.04 -2.65 -9.14
N ILE A 112 10.79 -2.44 -9.49
CA ILE A 112 9.66 -3.21 -8.94
C ILE A 112 9.53 -4.48 -9.78
N THR A 113 9.67 -5.64 -9.12
CA THR A 113 9.64 -6.96 -9.77
C THR A 113 8.47 -7.83 -9.31
N GLY A 114 7.63 -7.31 -8.44
CA GLY A 114 6.45 -8.01 -7.96
C GLY A 114 5.58 -7.13 -7.08
N GLN A 115 4.31 -7.51 -6.99
CA GLN A 115 3.33 -6.97 -6.06
C GLN A 115 2.69 -8.11 -5.29
N VAL A 116 2.56 -7.97 -3.97
CA VAL A 116 1.79 -8.87 -3.10
C VAL A 116 0.66 -8.07 -2.47
N LEU A 117 -0.52 -8.23 -3.05
CA LEU A 117 -1.72 -7.46 -2.71
C LEU A 117 -2.69 -8.35 -1.94
N ILE A 118 -2.75 -8.18 -0.61
CA ILE A 118 -3.57 -9.00 0.29
C ILE A 118 -4.92 -8.30 0.47
N TYR A 119 -6.00 -8.90 -0.03
CA TYR A 119 -7.39 -8.37 -0.02
C TYR A 119 -7.50 -6.85 -0.21
N PRO A 120 -6.89 -6.25 -1.24
CA PRO A 120 -6.80 -4.82 -1.40
C PRO A 120 -8.12 -4.18 -1.82
N GLY A 121 -8.36 -2.95 -1.40
CA GLY A 121 -9.43 -2.11 -1.95
C GLY A 121 -8.93 -1.29 -3.14
N LEU A 122 -9.07 -1.78 -4.37
CA LEU A 122 -8.47 -1.15 -5.57
C LEU A 122 -9.43 -0.23 -6.35
N GLY A 123 -10.66 -0.04 -5.88
CA GLY A 123 -11.72 0.60 -6.63
C GLY A 123 -12.58 -0.43 -7.41
N GLY A 124 -13.21 0.01 -8.48
CA GLY A 124 -14.09 -0.84 -9.30
C GLY A 124 -15.57 -0.66 -9.01
N ASP A 125 -16.41 -1.49 -9.63
CA ASP A 125 -17.86 -1.41 -9.50
C ASP A 125 -18.33 -2.07 -8.20
N ARG A 126 -18.92 -1.26 -7.31
CA ARG A 126 -19.47 -1.72 -6.03
C ARG A 126 -20.88 -2.30 -6.14
N GLY A 127 -21.51 -2.19 -7.31
CA GLY A 127 -22.84 -2.74 -7.57
C GLY A 127 -22.85 -4.24 -7.86
N GLN A 128 -21.70 -4.93 -7.75
CA GLN A 128 -21.59 -6.35 -8.12
C GLN A 128 -20.60 -7.13 -7.25
N GLY A 129 -20.58 -8.46 -7.46
CA GLY A 129 -19.63 -9.37 -6.81
C GLY A 129 -19.75 -9.37 -5.29
N SER A 130 -18.62 -9.44 -4.61
CA SER A 130 -18.56 -9.51 -3.14
C SER A 130 -19.07 -8.25 -2.45
N TYR A 131 -19.07 -7.10 -3.08
CA TYR A 131 -19.69 -5.90 -2.54
C TYR A 131 -21.20 -6.07 -2.28
N VAL A 132 -21.87 -6.87 -3.11
CA VAL A 132 -23.29 -7.18 -2.95
C VAL A 132 -23.49 -8.41 -2.05
N THR A 133 -22.79 -9.51 -2.34
CA THR A 133 -23.01 -10.79 -1.65
C THR A 133 -22.51 -10.78 -0.20
N HIS A 134 -21.54 -9.92 0.13
CA HIS A 134 -20.95 -9.76 1.45
C HIS A 134 -21.09 -8.35 2.03
N ALA A 135 -22.11 -7.60 1.61
CA ALA A 135 -22.32 -6.22 2.02
C ALA A 135 -22.38 -6.02 3.55
N THR A 136 -22.81 -7.04 4.28
CA THR A 136 -22.94 -7.06 5.74
C THR A 136 -22.02 -8.08 6.39
N ALA A 137 -20.87 -8.39 5.77
CA ALA A 137 -19.92 -9.35 6.31
C ALA A 137 -19.41 -8.91 7.70
N PRO A 138 -19.14 -9.88 8.60
CA PRO A 138 -18.50 -9.57 9.87
C PRO A 138 -17.16 -8.84 9.67
N GLN A 139 -16.82 -7.93 10.59
CA GLN A 139 -15.59 -7.13 10.65
C GLN A 139 -15.49 -5.97 9.65
N LEU A 140 -16.05 -6.10 8.44
CA LEU A 140 -16.00 -5.03 7.45
C LEU A 140 -17.24 -5.07 6.54
N THR A 141 -18.17 -4.16 6.76
CA THR A 141 -19.34 -3.97 5.91
C THR A 141 -19.07 -2.95 4.79
N VAL A 142 -19.96 -2.88 3.81
CA VAL A 142 -19.91 -1.82 2.79
C VAL A 142 -20.00 -0.44 3.43
N ALA A 143 -20.84 -0.29 4.45
CA ALA A 143 -20.98 0.99 5.19
C ALA A 143 -19.68 1.40 5.89
N ASP A 144 -18.94 0.43 6.48
CA ASP A 144 -17.62 0.69 7.06
C ASP A 144 -16.62 1.13 5.97
N MET A 145 -16.65 0.49 4.82
CA MET A 145 -15.77 0.86 3.70
C MET A 145 -16.08 2.28 3.19
N GLU A 146 -17.35 2.65 3.10
CA GLU A 146 -17.77 4.02 2.73
C GLU A 146 -17.31 5.04 3.76
N PHE A 147 -17.46 4.73 5.05
CA PHE A 147 -16.95 5.57 6.13
C PHE A 147 -15.43 5.80 6.01
N TYR A 148 -14.64 4.73 5.86
CA TYR A 148 -13.19 4.85 5.68
C TYR A 148 -12.80 5.68 4.47
N GLN A 149 -13.52 5.55 3.36
CA GLN A 149 -13.27 6.34 2.16
C GLN A 149 -13.60 7.83 2.34
N GLN A 150 -14.67 8.16 3.04
CA GLN A 150 -15.01 9.54 3.37
C GLN A 150 -13.94 10.16 4.27
N VAL A 151 -13.48 9.46 5.30
CA VAL A 151 -12.42 9.94 6.19
C VAL A 151 -11.11 10.08 5.43
N ARG A 152 -10.70 9.07 4.63
CA ARG A 152 -9.49 9.12 3.80
C ARG A 152 -9.46 10.30 2.85
N SER A 153 -10.58 10.62 2.23
CA SER A 153 -10.66 11.71 1.24
C SER A 153 -10.81 13.09 1.86
N GLY A 154 -11.26 13.19 3.11
CA GLY A 154 -11.63 14.45 3.74
C GLY A 154 -12.84 15.13 3.08
N GLY A 155 -13.62 14.35 2.28
CA GLY A 155 -14.76 14.86 1.53
C GLY A 155 -15.19 13.88 0.43
N THR A 156 -15.39 14.38 -0.79
CA THR A 156 -15.75 13.52 -1.93
C THR A 156 -14.56 12.67 -2.39
N PRO A 157 -14.68 11.33 -2.40
CA PRO A 157 -13.62 10.46 -2.86
C PRO A 157 -13.25 10.71 -4.35
N PRO A 158 -11.97 10.89 -4.69
CA PRO A 158 -11.51 11.09 -6.06
C PRO A 158 -11.35 9.73 -6.76
N GLU A 159 -12.44 9.02 -6.97
CA GLU A 159 -12.45 7.63 -7.44
C GLU A 159 -11.82 7.43 -8.82
N ARG A 160 -11.71 8.49 -9.64
CA ARG A 160 -11.07 8.43 -10.95
C ARG A 160 -9.55 8.67 -10.92
N ASP A 161 -8.99 8.97 -9.76
CA ASP A 161 -7.54 9.11 -9.60
C ASP A 161 -6.92 7.73 -9.36
N PRO A 162 -6.02 7.21 -10.23
CA PRO A 162 -5.39 5.91 -10.04
C PRO A 162 -4.54 5.80 -8.77
N ARG A 163 -4.12 6.93 -8.19
CA ARG A 163 -3.42 6.96 -6.91
C ARG A 163 -4.36 6.66 -5.74
N TYR A 164 -5.65 6.91 -5.92
CA TYR A 164 -6.71 6.61 -4.97
C TYR A 164 -7.32 5.23 -5.22
N ALA A 165 -7.65 4.95 -6.47
CA ALA A 165 -8.34 3.74 -6.91
C ALA A 165 -7.62 3.16 -8.16
N PRO A 166 -6.61 2.32 -7.98
CA PRO A 166 -5.75 1.83 -9.05
C PRO A 166 -6.47 1.15 -10.23
N LEU A 167 -7.62 0.53 -10.00
CA LEU A 167 -8.42 -0.09 -11.08
C LEU A 167 -9.07 0.92 -12.04
N HIS A 168 -9.04 2.21 -11.74
CA HIS A 168 -9.48 3.26 -12.66
C HIS A 168 -8.38 3.74 -13.62
N ASP A 169 -7.17 3.18 -13.54
CA ASP A 169 -6.17 3.36 -14.61
C ASP A 169 -6.65 2.68 -15.89
N THR A 170 -6.25 3.22 -17.02
CA THR A 170 -6.60 2.71 -18.35
C THR A 170 -5.50 1.88 -18.99
N ASP A 171 -4.30 1.92 -18.44
CA ASP A 171 -3.14 1.18 -18.90
C ASP A 171 -2.50 0.38 -17.74
N PHE A 172 -2.54 -0.94 -17.88
CA PHE A 172 -1.92 -1.87 -16.94
C PHE A 172 -0.65 -2.52 -17.51
N SER A 173 -0.21 -2.10 -18.70
CA SER A 173 1.01 -2.62 -19.32
C SER A 173 2.25 -2.25 -18.51
N GLY A 174 3.24 -3.14 -18.48
CA GLY A 174 4.50 -2.92 -17.77
C GLY A 174 4.41 -2.93 -16.23
N LEU A 175 3.28 -3.32 -15.66
CA LEU A 175 3.18 -3.65 -14.23
C LEU A 175 3.81 -5.01 -13.96
N PRO A 176 4.47 -5.19 -12.79
CA PRO A 176 5.05 -6.47 -12.39
C PRO A 176 3.99 -7.45 -11.93
#